data_90485368689775f62ff44e5b3dbcab5b
#
_entry.id   90485368689775f62ff44e5b3dbcab5b
#
_cell.length_a   1.000
_cell.length_b   1.000
_cell.length_c   1.000
_cell.angle_alpha   90.00
_cell.angle_beta   90.00
_cell.angle_gamma   90.00
#
_symmetry.space_group_name_H-M   'P 1'
#
loop_
_entity.id
_entity.type
_entity.pdbx_description
1 polymer ?
#
loop_
_entity_poly.entity_id
_entity_poly.type
_entity_poly.pdbx_seq_one_letter_code
_entity_poly.pdbx_strand_id
1 'polypeptide(L)'
;PPTPSPPPVPAHFMMLRVDGTLSLIDLGADESEGWTSERVLADGVERFWITSGGGGPAPNCDADVRWSWWTYGREGARVWYVPVTGVPAFPAPSHGGGGDSVAFADPEMEFDKEAYPLGISLCDGCPLIVGATQRLAFASCSDQPCFEPTPKVQPILPCILRHLLRLGETGAAIAAARAAAGKPRFTHSLEWLLFSSLDRHAGPNSVANKKDPDATKEAERALADAVRLCREFPEYPDVVVSVARKTDSREWPALFKHAGDPALLQANALAAGQLRTAACYLLVVDKLVSADVGAKAADEVLRAALERRRYGLVGELVRFLARPAVEDAAARAARRSAEKKRRRG
;
A
#
# COMPACT_ATOMS: atom_id res chain seq x y z
N PRO A 1 54.03 1.88 -2.60
CA PRO A 1 53.52 1.72 -1.27
C PRO A 1 52.17 0.97 -1.37
N PRO A 2 51.95 -0.08 -0.62
CA PRO A 2 50.67 -0.77 -0.60
C PRO A 2 49.57 0.22 -0.13
N THR A 3 48.46 0.22 -0.82
CA THR A 3 47.29 0.95 -0.40
C THR A 3 46.88 0.47 0.99
N PRO A 4 46.62 1.36 1.96
CA PRO A 4 46.17 0.95 3.28
C PRO A 4 44.87 0.13 3.12
N SER A 5 44.84 -1.05 3.76
CA SER A 5 43.61 -1.85 3.84
C SER A 5 42.52 -1.00 4.47
N PRO A 6 41.27 -1.05 3.94
CA PRO A 6 40.15 -0.33 4.55
C PRO A 6 40.01 -0.77 6.01
N PRO A 7 39.64 0.13 6.92
CA PRO A 7 39.43 -0.22 8.31
C PRO A 7 38.41 -1.37 8.41
N PRO A 8 38.59 -2.30 9.34
CA PRO A 8 37.67 -3.40 9.53
C PRO A 8 36.27 -2.85 9.80
N VAL A 9 35.30 -3.27 9.00
CA VAL A 9 33.89 -2.90 9.21
C VAL A 9 33.43 -3.63 10.47
N PRO A 10 32.87 -2.95 11.47
CA PRO A 10 32.36 -3.61 12.68
C PRO A 10 31.35 -4.68 12.26
N ALA A 11 31.58 -5.91 12.65
CA ALA A 11 30.70 -7.02 12.35
C ALA A 11 29.60 -7.07 13.41
N HIS A 12 28.36 -7.09 12.95
CA HIS A 12 27.21 -7.29 13.81
C HIS A 12 26.68 -8.70 13.62
N PHE A 13 26.25 -9.32 14.69
CA PHE A 13 25.71 -10.67 14.70
C PHE A 13 24.30 -10.69 15.29
N MET A 14 23.34 -11.28 14.58
CA MET A 14 21.99 -11.47 15.10
C MET A 14 21.84 -12.87 15.68
N MET A 15 21.35 -12.94 16.90
CA MET A 15 21.14 -14.18 17.62
C MET A 15 19.68 -14.32 18.05
N LEU A 16 19.03 -15.40 17.62
CA LEU A 16 17.73 -15.80 18.13
C LEU A 16 17.93 -16.89 19.18
N ARG A 17 17.49 -16.63 20.41
CA ARG A 17 17.51 -17.58 21.51
C ARG A 17 16.28 -18.49 21.48
N VAL A 18 16.38 -19.61 22.16
CA VAL A 18 15.30 -20.62 22.24
C VAL A 18 14.07 -20.10 22.96
N ASP A 19 14.22 -19.10 23.83
CA ASP A 19 13.12 -18.42 24.51
C ASP A 19 12.36 -17.41 23.61
N GLY A 20 12.82 -17.23 22.39
CA GLY A 20 12.24 -16.26 21.43
C GLY A 20 12.85 -14.87 21.52
N THR A 21 13.89 -14.65 22.30
CA THR A 21 14.60 -13.37 22.36
C THR A 21 15.54 -13.23 21.17
N LEU A 22 15.35 -12.17 20.37
CA LEU A 22 16.21 -11.78 19.25
C LEU A 22 17.15 -10.67 19.70
N SER A 23 18.45 -10.92 19.65
CA SER A 23 19.49 -9.97 20.06
C SER A 23 20.42 -9.61 18.91
N LEU A 24 20.91 -8.37 18.91
CA LEU A 24 22.05 -7.92 18.11
C LEU A 24 23.29 -7.88 19.00
N ILE A 25 24.35 -8.46 18.50
CA ILE A 25 25.63 -8.53 19.16
C ILE A 25 26.64 -7.75 18.33
N ASP A 26 27.30 -6.78 18.95
CA ASP A 26 28.45 -6.10 18.37
C ASP A 26 29.70 -6.88 18.64
N LEU A 27 30.39 -7.28 17.60
CA LEU A 27 31.72 -7.84 17.68
C LEU A 27 32.70 -6.68 17.58
N GLY A 28 33.52 -6.49 18.60
CA GLY A 28 34.56 -5.45 18.60
C GLY A 28 35.48 -5.57 17.38
N ALA A 29 36.05 -4.44 16.97
CA ALA A 29 36.95 -4.38 15.81
C ALA A 29 38.28 -5.18 16.04
N ASP A 30 38.57 -5.53 17.27
CA ASP A 30 39.75 -6.31 17.66
C ASP A 30 39.37 -7.69 18.16
N GLU A 31 39.98 -8.74 17.60
CA GLU A 31 39.75 -10.14 18.00
C GLU A 31 40.03 -10.38 19.49
N SER A 32 40.76 -9.47 20.15
CA SER A 32 41.12 -9.55 21.58
C SER A 32 40.03 -9.06 22.53
N GLU A 33 39.04 -8.25 22.05
CA GLU A 33 38.02 -7.63 22.90
C GLU A 33 36.78 -8.51 23.12
N GLY A 34 36.57 -9.52 22.29
CA GLY A 34 35.40 -10.38 22.39
C GLY A 34 34.08 -9.61 22.12
N TRP A 35 33.04 -9.99 22.82
CA TRP A 35 31.73 -9.33 22.74
C TRP A 35 31.76 -7.95 23.40
N THR A 36 31.47 -6.90 22.65
CA THR A 36 31.48 -5.54 23.21
C THR A 36 30.11 -5.13 23.73
N SER A 37 29.01 -5.54 23.08
CA SER A 37 27.68 -5.28 23.59
C SER A 37 26.65 -6.26 23.03
N GLU A 38 25.61 -6.52 23.81
CA GLU A 38 24.41 -7.24 23.39
C GLU A 38 23.20 -6.32 23.56
N ARG A 39 22.36 -6.23 22.51
CA ARG A 39 21.13 -5.47 22.52
C ARG A 39 19.96 -6.37 22.14
N VAL A 40 18.97 -6.48 23.03
CA VAL A 40 17.73 -7.17 22.71
C VAL A 40 16.93 -6.35 21.71
N LEU A 41 16.55 -6.98 20.61
CA LEU A 41 15.80 -6.35 19.51
C LEU A 41 14.29 -6.61 19.61
N ALA A 42 13.92 -7.84 19.91
CA ALA A 42 12.52 -8.25 20.02
C ALA A 42 12.38 -9.52 20.86
N ASP A 43 11.20 -9.69 21.46
CA ASP A 43 10.80 -10.89 22.20
C ASP A 43 9.69 -11.64 21.48
N GLY A 44 9.52 -12.92 21.80
CA GLY A 44 8.47 -13.77 21.24
C GLY A 44 8.65 -14.04 19.73
N VAL A 45 9.90 -14.00 19.26
CA VAL A 45 10.28 -14.28 17.88
C VAL A 45 10.46 -15.77 17.67
N GLU A 46 9.79 -16.34 16.70
CA GLU A 46 9.95 -17.74 16.27
C GLU A 46 10.96 -17.87 15.13
N ARG A 47 11.00 -16.87 14.25
CA ARG A 47 11.90 -16.82 13.08
C ARG A 47 12.25 -15.39 12.71
N PHE A 48 13.42 -15.23 12.12
CA PHE A 48 13.84 -13.98 11.51
C PHE A 48 14.52 -14.22 10.16
N TRP A 49 14.51 -13.20 9.32
CA TRP A 49 15.20 -13.17 8.02
C TRP A 49 15.86 -11.82 7.82
N ILE A 50 16.99 -11.84 7.16
CA ILE A 50 17.66 -10.64 6.67
C ILE A 50 17.61 -10.70 5.15
N THR A 51 17.07 -9.67 4.52
CA THR A 51 17.07 -9.58 3.07
C THR A 51 18.05 -8.51 2.63
N SER A 52 18.93 -8.86 1.71
CA SER A 52 19.72 -7.88 0.98
C SER A 52 19.05 -7.60 -0.36
N GLY A 53 18.78 -6.36 -0.67
CA GLY A 53 18.33 -5.97 -2.00
C GLY A 53 19.43 -6.28 -3.02
N GLY A 54 19.23 -7.30 -3.84
CA GLY A 54 20.16 -7.72 -4.89
C GLY A 54 20.17 -6.81 -6.13
N GLY A 55 20.22 -5.49 -5.92
CA GLY A 55 20.42 -4.51 -6.98
C GLY A 55 21.80 -3.91 -6.86
N GLY A 56 22.61 -3.94 -7.95
CA GLY A 56 23.86 -3.20 -7.99
C GLY A 56 23.66 -1.74 -7.61
N PRO A 57 24.72 -0.97 -7.32
CA PRO A 57 24.61 0.39 -6.86
C PRO A 57 23.79 1.20 -7.86
N ALA A 58 22.59 1.61 -7.47
CA ALA A 58 21.89 2.65 -8.21
C ALA A 58 22.72 3.92 -8.03
N PRO A 59 23.29 4.48 -9.10
CA PRO A 59 24.03 5.70 -8.99
C PRO A 59 23.06 6.79 -8.51
N ASN A 60 23.40 7.42 -7.39
CA ASN A 60 22.72 8.59 -6.80
C ASN A 60 21.48 8.35 -5.90
N CYS A 61 21.36 7.23 -5.23
CA CYS A 61 20.38 7.08 -4.16
C CYS A 61 21.08 6.97 -2.80
N ASP A 62 21.08 8.04 -2.02
CA ASP A 62 21.62 8.06 -0.65
C ASP A 62 20.76 7.24 0.36
N ALA A 63 19.58 6.82 -0.02
CA ALA A 63 18.69 6.00 0.78
C ALA A 63 18.41 4.65 0.11
N ASP A 64 19.39 3.80 0.15
CA ASP A 64 19.30 2.44 -0.35
C ASP A 64 18.64 1.56 0.73
N VAL A 65 17.36 1.27 0.59
CA VAL A 65 16.67 0.27 1.41
C VAL A 65 17.13 -1.12 0.98
N ARG A 66 18.44 -1.39 1.09
CA ARG A 66 19.05 -2.66 0.68
C ARG A 66 18.83 -3.75 1.71
N TRP A 67 18.58 -3.37 2.95
CA TRP A 67 18.50 -4.30 4.05
C TRP A 67 17.19 -4.16 4.77
N SER A 68 16.47 -5.23 4.89
CA SER A 68 15.31 -5.30 5.78
C SER A 68 15.42 -6.50 6.68
N TRP A 69 14.99 -6.31 7.92
CA TRP A 69 14.87 -7.38 8.91
C TRP A 69 13.42 -7.75 9.06
N TRP A 70 13.21 -9.03 9.10
CA TRP A 70 11.90 -9.63 9.23
C TRP A 70 11.90 -10.50 10.46
N THR A 71 10.89 -10.35 11.27
CA THR A 71 10.60 -11.30 12.34
C THR A 71 9.20 -11.83 12.17
N TYR A 72 9.02 -13.05 12.60
CA TYR A 72 7.72 -13.68 12.75
C TYR A 72 7.66 -14.31 14.13
N GLY A 73 6.53 -14.16 14.81
CA GLY A 73 6.32 -14.71 16.14
C GLY A 73 4.89 -14.43 16.60
N ARG A 74 4.70 -14.39 17.92
CA ARG A 74 3.40 -14.23 18.57
C ARG A 74 2.57 -13.04 18.05
N GLU A 75 3.24 -11.97 17.65
CA GLU A 75 2.59 -10.74 17.17
C GLU A 75 2.45 -10.66 15.63
N GLY A 76 2.72 -11.76 14.93
CA GLY A 76 2.71 -11.84 13.49
C GLY A 76 4.05 -11.47 12.84
N ALA A 77 4.02 -11.13 11.56
CA ALA A 77 5.21 -10.71 10.82
C ALA A 77 5.47 -9.21 11.00
N ARG A 78 6.70 -8.87 11.34
CA ARG A 78 7.18 -7.50 11.53
C ARG A 78 8.37 -7.23 10.65
N VAL A 79 8.49 -6.01 10.14
CA VAL A 79 9.56 -5.59 9.24
C VAL A 79 10.20 -4.30 9.74
N TRP A 80 11.51 -4.26 9.71
CA TRP A 80 12.30 -3.06 9.94
C TRP A 80 13.23 -2.82 8.75
N TYR A 81 13.39 -1.57 8.39
CA TYR A 81 14.29 -1.15 7.32
C TYR A 81 15.57 -0.58 7.92
N VAL A 82 16.70 -0.99 7.39
CA VAL A 82 18.01 -0.51 7.83
C VAL A 82 18.54 0.47 6.80
N PRO A 83 18.79 1.74 7.15
CA PRO A 83 19.42 2.70 6.26
C PRO A 83 20.85 2.25 5.92
N VAL A 84 21.28 2.44 4.67
CA VAL A 84 22.57 1.98 4.16
C VAL A 84 23.73 2.85 4.60
N THR A 85 23.48 4.10 4.96
CA THR A 85 24.51 5.04 5.36
C THR A 85 24.84 4.88 6.84
N GLY A 86 25.85 4.07 7.11
CA GLY A 86 26.40 3.93 8.46
C GLY A 86 25.82 2.77 9.24
N VAL A 87 26.44 2.50 10.39
CA VAL A 87 25.95 1.60 11.43
C VAL A 87 24.44 1.79 11.58
N PRO A 88 23.64 0.72 11.60
CA PRO A 88 22.21 0.87 11.81
C PRO A 88 22.00 1.75 13.03
N ALA A 89 21.55 2.99 12.80
CA ALA A 89 21.13 3.86 13.89
C ALA A 89 19.84 3.24 14.42
N PHE A 90 20.01 2.22 15.26
CA PHE A 90 18.90 1.76 16.08
C PHE A 90 18.44 2.97 16.88
N PRO A 91 17.14 3.28 16.89
CA PRO A 91 16.66 4.37 17.70
C PRO A 91 17.23 4.17 19.11
N ALA A 92 17.98 5.17 19.57
CA ALA A 92 18.51 5.15 20.92
C ALA A 92 17.32 4.96 21.88
N PRO A 93 17.47 4.13 22.93
CA PRO A 93 16.41 3.96 23.90
C PRO A 93 16.01 5.34 24.40
N SER A 94 14.73 5.71 24.24
CA SER A 94 14.19 6.92 24.83
C SER A 94 14.38 6.81 26.34
N HIS A 95 15.22 7.65 26.91
CA HIS A 95 15.44 7.73 28.36
C HIS A 95 14.13 8.12 29.04
N GLY A 96 13.42 7.17 29.61
CA GLY A 96 12.22 7.45 30.38
C GLY A 96 11.49 6.17 30.81
N GLY A 97 11.91 5.55 31.89
CA GLY A 97 11.12 4.61 32.69
C GLY A 97 11.42 3.13 32.51
N GLY A 98 12.09 2.60 33.49
CA GLY A 98 12.31 1.22 33.95
C GLY A 98 11.74 0.06 33.18
N GLY A 99 12.58 -0.55 32.35
CA GLY A 99 12.36 -1.79 31.64
C GLY A 99 13.12 -1.75 30.32
N ASP A 100 14.20 -2.53 30.21
CA ASP A 100 15.12 -2.56 29.07
C ASP A 100 14.52 -3.13 27.75
N SER A 101 13.30 -2.84 27.41
CA SER A 101 12.77 -3.16 26.09
C SER A 101 13.04 -1.97 25.15
N VAL A 102 13.94 -2.15 24.21
CA VAL A 102 14.11 -1.24 23.08
C VAL A 102 12.79 -1.28 22.32
N ALA A 103 11.95 -0.27 22.53
CA ALA A 103 10.74 -0.09 21.74
C ALA A 103 11.19 0.25 20.32
N PHE A 104 11.24 -0.75 19.43
CA PHE A 104 11.28 -0.48 18.02
C PHE A 104 10.00 0.30 17.66
N ALA A 105 10.12 1.25 16.74
CA ALA A 105 8.96 1.85 16.14
C ALA A 105 8.01 0.75 15.67
N ASP A 106 6.71 1.00 15.74
CA ASP A 106 5.69 0.06 15.31
C ASP A 106 6.05 -0.58 13.97
N PRO A 107 5.84 -1.90 13.80
CA PRO A 107 6.18 -2.59 12.58
C PRO A 107 5.49 -1.95 11.39
N GLU A 108 6.27 -1.68 10.36
CA GLU A 108 5.79 -1.00 9.15
C GLU A 108 4.82 -1.82 8.32
N MET A 109 4.72 -3.11 8.63
CA MET A 109 3.93 -4.03 7.86
C MET A 109 3.28 -5.09 8.73
N GLU A 110 1.97 -5.20 8.60
CA GLU A 110 1.23 -6.37 9.03
C GLU A 110 1.08 -7.32 7.83
N PHE A 111 1.72 -8.46 7.89
CA PHE A 111 1.38 -9.60 7.04
C PHE A 111 0.14 -10.28 7.64
N ASP A 112 -0.71 -10.85 6.78
CA ASP A 112 -1.91 -11.55 7.21
C ASP A 112 -1.58 -12.54 8.34
N LYS A 113 -2.23 -12.35 9.49
CA LYS A 113 -1.98 -13.15 10.71
C LYS A 113 -2.26 -14.63 10.52
N GLU A 114 -3.10 -14.98 9.54
CA GLU A 114 -3.41 -16.37 9.20
C GLU A 114 -2.38 -17.00 8.25
N ALA A 115 -1.49 -16.18 7.68
CA ALA A 115 -0.48 -16.66 6.75
C ALA A 115 0.87 -16.87 7.45
N TYR A 116 1.35 -18.11 7.40
CA TYR A 116 2.70 -18.41 7.84
C TYR A 116 3.71 -17.95 6.79
N PRO A 117 4.64 -17.03 7.10
CA PRO A 117 5.60 -16.55 6.13
C PRO A 117 6.66 -17.63 5.83
N LEU A 118 6.83 -17.92 4.54
CA LEU A 118 7.81 -18.89 4.05
C LEU A 118 9.11 -18.21 3.65
N GLY A 119 9.05 -16.97 3.20
CA GLY A 119 10.23 -16.24 2.76
C GLY A 119 9.88 -14.96 2.01
N ILE A 120 10.91 -14.30 1.52
CA ILE A 120 10.83 -13.07 0.74
C ILE A 120 11.42 -13.34 -0.63
N SER A 121 10.65 -13.03 -1.66
CA SER A 121 11.13 -13.03 -3.04
C SER A 121 11.47 -11.61 -3.44
N LEU A 122 12.71 -11.40 -3.86
CA LEU A 122 13.20 -10.11 -4.36
C LEU A 122 13.11 -10.01 -5.90
N CYS A 123 12.19 -10.76 -6.51
CA CYS A 123 12.03 -10.78 -7.95
C CYS A 123 11.76 -9.39 -8.51
N ASP A 124 12.55 -9.00 -9.50
CA ASP A 124 12.34 -7.86 -10.40
C ASP A 124 12.15 -6.47 -9.74
N GLY A 125 12.77 -6.22 -8.59
CA GLY A 125 12.69 -4.91 -7.93
C GLY A 125 11.37 -4.62 -7.21
N CYS A 126 10.44 -5.58 -7.20
CA CYS A 126 9.23 -5.55 -6.37
C CYS A 126 9.29 -6.67 -5.34
N PRO A 127 9.84 -6.43 -4.14
CA PRO A 127 9.94 -7.47 -3.13
C PRO A 127 8.55 -7.93 -2.70
N LEU A 128 8.42 -9.26 -2.57
CA LEU A 128 7.18 -9.95 -2.22
C LEU A 128 7.41 -10.82 -0.99
N ILE A 129 6.50 -10.79 -0.02
CA ILE A 129 6.40 -11.86 0.96
C ILE A 129 5.64 -13.02 0.32
N VAL A 130 6.18 -14.20 0.50
CA VAL A 130 5.53 -15.47 0.17
C VAL A 130 5.20 -16.18 1.47
N GLY A 131 3.95 -16.53 1.64
CA GLY A 131 3.46 -17.26 2.80
C GLY A 131 2.54 -18.39 2.39
N ALA A 132 2.09 -19.16 3.37
CA ALA A 132 1.07 -20.19 3.20
C ALA A 132 -0.04 -19.99 4.22
N THR A 133 -1.29 -20.06 3.77
CA THR A 133 -2.47 -20.17 4.61
C THR A 133 -3.01 -21.59 4.54
N GLN A 134 -3.76 -21.98 5.55
CA GLN A 134 -4.47 -23.26 5.54
C GLN A 134 -5.91 -23.03 5.11
N ARG A 135 -6.35 -23.72 4.08
CA ARG A 135 -7.75 -23.74 3.64
C ARG A 135 -8.37 -25.07 4.02
N LEU A 136 -9.53 -25.02 4.66
CA LEU A 136 -10.33 -26.21 4.89
C LEU A 136 -10.90 -26.69 3.56
N ALA A 137 -10.57 -27.91 3.19
CA ALA A 137 -11.09 -28.59 2.00
C ALA A 137 -11.74 -29.90 2.40
N PHE A 138 -12.76 -30.31 1.64
CA PHE A 138 -13.36 -31.61 1.79
C PHE A 138 -12.88 -32.47 0.63
N ALA A 139 -12.21 -33.58 0.93
CA ALA A 139 -11.77 -34.52 -0.10
C ALA A 139 -13.00 -35.10 -0.79
N SER A 140 -12.98 -35.16 -2.12
CA SER A 140 -14.11 -35.66 -2.94
C SER A 140 -14.51 -37.11 -2.65
N CYS A 141 -13.68 -37.84 -1.92
CA CYS A 141 -13.90 -39.28 -1.60
C CYS A 141 -14.08 -39.56 -0.11
N SER A 142 -14.02 -38.54 0.76
CA SER A 142 -14.28 -38.70 2.19
C SER A 142 -14.93 -37.43 2.75
N ASP A 143 -15.92 -37.61 3.64
CA ASP A 143 -16.56 -36.50 4.37
C ASP A 143 -15.64 -35.91 5.47
N GLN A 144 -14.36 -36.30 5.47
CA GLN A 144 -13.41 -35.82 6.45
C GLN A 144 -12.77 -34.51 5.98
N PRO A 145 -12.77 -33.47 6.82
CA PRO A 145 -12.08 -32.23 6.50
C PRO A 145 -10.57 -32.44 6.45
N CYS A 146 -9.93 -31.90 5.44
CA CYS A 146 -8.49 -31.82 5.33
C CYS A 146 -8.05 -30.36 5.17
N PHE A 147 -6.82 -30.05 5.58
CA PHE A 147 -6.24 -28.73 5.41
C PHE A 147 -5.30 -28.73 4.20
N GLU A 148 -5.62 -27.88 3.23
CA GLU A 148 -4.78 -27.68 2.06
C GLU A 148 -3.96 -26.39 2.24
N PRO A 149 -2.62 -26.44 2.07
CA PRO A 149 -1.81 -25.24 2.07
C PRO A 149 -2.09 -24.41 0.81
N THR A 150 -2.47 -23.17 0.99
CA THR A 150 -2.73 -22.24 -0.10
C THR A 150 -1.66 -21.15 -0.09
N PRO A 151 -0.94 -20.92 -1.22
CA PRO A 151 0.08 -19.88 -1.26
C PRO A 151 -0.55 -18.50 -1.18
N LYS A 152 0.07 -17.63 -0.40
CA LYS A 152 -0.29 -16.22 -0.28
C LYS A 152 0.93 -15.34 -0.59
N VAL A 153 0.71 -14.31 -1.38
CA VAL A 153 1.77 -13.39 -1.80
C VAL A 153 1.32 -11.97 -1.55
N GLN A 154 2.19 -11.19 -0.92
CA GLN A 154 1.92 -9.78 -0.61
C GLN A 154 3.09 -8.89 -1.07
N PRO A 155 2.84 -7.81 -1.85
CA PRO A 155 3.88 -6.86 -2.21
C PRO A 155 4.30 -6.03 -0.99
N ILE A 156 5.60 -5.79 -0.87
CA ILE A 156 6.22 -5.04 0.24
C ILE A 156 6.42 -3.57 -0.11
N LEU A 157 6.56 -3.26 -1.39
CA LEU A 157 6.84 -1.90 -1.86
C LEU A 157 5.94 -0.83 -1.24
N PRO A 158 4.61 -1.03 -1.09
CA PRO A 158 3.75 -0.01 -0.45
C PRO A 158 4.18 0.32 0.98
N CYS A 159 4.70 -0.68 1.71
CA CYS A 159 5.15 -0.52 3.08
C CYS A 159 6.47 0.24 3.15
N ILE A 160 7.40 -0.07 2.23
CA ILE A 160 8.67 0.67 2.08
C ILE A 160 8.38 2.14 1.77
N LEU A 161 7.51 2.41 0.81
CA LEU A 161 7.17 3.78 0.42
C LEU A 161 6.54 4.54 1.58
N ARG A 162 5.60 3.93 2.28
CA ARG A 162 4.95 4.53 3.46
C ARG A 162 5.96 4.84 4.57
N HIS A 163 6.89 3.93 4.85
CA HIS A 163 7.94 4.13 5.84
C HIS A 163 8.82 5.34 5.48
N LEU A 164 9.34 5.39 4.26
CA LEU A 164 10.17 6.49 3.79
C LEU A 164 9.44 7.83 3.82
N LEU A 165 8.17 7.88 3.40
CA LEU A 165 7.35 9.08 3.48
C LEU A 165 7.13 9.54 4.93
N ARG A 166 6.93 8.63 5.87
CA ARG A 166 6.78 8.93 7.30
C ARG A 166 8.06 9.53 7.90
N LEU A 167 9.23 9.05 7.46
CA LEU A 167 10.52 9.64 7.85
C LEU A 167 10.80 10.99 7.18
N GLY A 168 9.96 11.42 6.22
CA GLY A 168 10.21 12.64 5.44
C GLY A 168 11.16 12.44 4.26
N GLU A 169 11.63 11.21 4.03
CA GLU A 169 12.57 10.83 2.97
C GLU A 169 11.89 10.70 1.60
N THR A 170 11.25 11.77 1.15
CA THR A 170 10.47 11.77 -0.10
C THR A 170 11.34 11.44 -1.32
N GLY A 171 12.57 11.91 -1.36
CA GLY A 171 13.52 11.61 -2.45
C GLY A 171 13.81 10.12 -2.56
N ALA A 172 14.06 9.47 -1.42
CA ALA A 172 14.30 8.04 -1.34
C ALA A 172 13.04 7.23 -1.74
N ALA A 173 11.86 7.67 -1.30
CA ALA A 173 10.60 7.05 -1.69
C ALA A 173 10.37 7.10 -3.21
N ILE A 174 10.60 8.26 -3.84
CA ILE A 174 10.50 8.41 -5.31
C ILE A 174 11.53 7.52 -6.01
N ALA A 175 12.76 7.46 -5.52
CA ALA A 175 13.80 6.62 -6.10
C ALA A 175 13.46 5.13 -6.02
N ALA A 176 12.99 4.66 -4.86
CA ALA A 176 12.52 3.28 -4.67
C ALA A 176 11.34 2.94 -5.59
N ALA A 177 10.38 3.86 -5.73
CA ALA A 177 9.25 3.70 -6.62
C ALA A 177 9.67 3.67 -8.10
N ARG A 178 10.62 4.54 -8.52
CA ARG A 178 11.18 4.56 -9.89
C ARG A 178 11.92 3.26 -10.23
N ALA A 179 12.63 2.67 -9.29
CA ALA A 179 13.29 1.37 -9.48
C ALA A 179 12.30 0.23 -9.76
N ALA A 180 11.08 0.36 -9.24
CA ALA A 180 9.99 -0.60 -9.45
C ALA A 180 9.05 -0.23 -10.60
N ALA A 181 9.18 0.98 -11.18
CA ALA A 181 8.30 1.45 -12.25
C ALA A 181 8.37 0.53 -13.48
N GLY A 182 7.22 0.31 -14.11
CA GLY A 182 7.10 -0.60 -15.27
C GLY A 182 7.18 -2.10 -14.92
N LYS A 183 7.39 -2.46 -13.66
CA LYS A 183 7.37 -3.85 -13.20
C LYS A 183 5.94 -4.34 -12.94
N PRO A 184 5.69 -5.65 -13.05
CA PRO A 184 4.42 -6.23 -12.65
C PRO A 184 4.07 -5.81 -11.21
N ARG A 185 2.81 -5.46 -10.96
CA ARG A 185 2.28 -5.03 -9.64
C ARG A 185 2.74 -3.65 -9.15
N PHE A 186 3.49 -2.87 -9.92
CA PHE A 186 3.86 -1.50 -9.52
C PHE A 186 2.62 -0.63 -9.29
N THR A 187 1.73 -0.56 -10.28
CA THR A 187 0.45 0.18 -10.17
C THR A 187 -0.37 -0.28 -8.97
N HIS A 188 -0.44 -1.60 -8.74
CA HIS A 188 -1.13 -2.15 -7.58
C HIS A 188 -0.47 -1.74 -6.24
N SER A 189 0.85 -1.62 -6.22
CA SER A 189 1.57 -1.15 -5.04
C SER A 189 1.27 0.33 -4.73
N LEU A 190 1.17 1.17 -5.76
CA LEU A 190 0.73 2.56 -5.59
C LEU A 190 -0.73 2.67 -5.15
N GLU A 191 -1.62 1.84 -5.73
CA GLU A 191 -3.02 1.74 -5.28
C GLU A 191 -3.11 1.38 -3.80
N TRP A 192 -2.34 0.39 -3.35
CA TRP A 192 -2.37 -0.03 -1.96
C TRP A 192 -1.83 1.03 -1.02
N LEU A 193 -0.72 1.70 -1.38
CA LEU A 193 -0.19 2.83 -0.62
C LEU A 193 -1.27 3.91 -0.43
N LEU A 194 -1.91 4.32 -1.53
CA LEU A 194 -2.92 5.37 -1.49
C LEU A 194 -4.19 4.91 -0.75
N PHE A 195 -4.67 3.69 -1.01
CA PHE A 195 -5.82 3.12 -0.32
C PHE A 195 -5.60 3.04 1.19
N SER A 196 -4.46 2.50 1.64
CA SER A 196 -4.17 2.37 3.08
C SER A 196 -4.01 3.72 3.77
N SER A 197 -3.51 4.74 3.06
CA SER A 197 -3.41 6.10 3.58
C SER A 197 -4.78 6.77 3.69
N LEU A 198 -5.67 6.54 2.72
CA LEU A 198 -7.05 7.05 2.73
C LEU A 198 -7.88 6.36 3.83
N ASP A 199 -7.81 5.03 3.94
CA ASP A 199 -8.55 4.27 4.96
C ASP A 199 -8.15 4.70 6.38
N ARG A 200 -6.86 4.92 6.63
CA ARG A 200 -6.37 5.45 7.91
C ARG A 200 -6.90 6.85 8.20
N HIS A 201 -7.04 7.72 7.21
CA HIS A 201 -7.51 9.10 7.36
C HIS A 201 -9.04 9.19 7.44
N ALA A 202 -9.77 8.56 6.54
CA ALA A 202 -11.20 8.75 6.34
C ALA A 202 -12.04 7.46 6.38
N GLY A 203 -11.41 6.29 6.47
CA GLY A 203 -12.09 5.00 6.48
C GLY A 203 -12.85 4.70 7.77
N PRO A 204 -13.58 3.58 7.84
CA PRO A 204 -14.41 3.22 8.98
C PRO A 204 -13.62 3.05 10.28
N ASN A 205 -12.35 2.67 10.20
CA ASN A 205 -11.42 2.53 11.32
C ASN A 205 -10.46 3.73 11.45
N SER A 206 -10.81 4.87 10.86
CA SER A 206 -9.94 6.04 10.81
C SER A 206 -9.56 6.57 12.19
N VAL A 207 -8.37 7.20 12.25
CA VAL A 207 -7.87 7.87 13.46
C VAL A 207 -8.77 9.05 13.85
N ALA A 208 -9.44 9.68 12.88
CA ALA A 208 -10.40 10.75 13.12
C ALA A 208 -11.56 10.31 14.01
N ASN A 209 -11.98 9.04 13.93
CA ASN A 209 -13.00 8.48 14.80
C ASN A 209 -12.54 8.34 16.26
N LYS A 210 -11.24 8.32 16.52
CA LYS A 210 -10.65 8.21 17.87
C LYS A 210 -10.50 9.56 18.58
N LYS A 211 -10.90 10.67 17.94
CA LYS A 211 -10.84 12.06 18.48
C LYS A 211 -9.44 12.53 18.92
N ASP A 212 -8.39 11.95 18.36
CA ASP A 212 -7.02 12.41 18.53
C ASP A 212 -6.67 13.39 17.41
N PRO A 213 -6.52 14.70 17.71
CA PRO A 213 -6.27 15.72 16.69
C PRO A 213 -4.88 15.59 16.04
N ASP A 214 -3.88 15.11 16.78
CA ASP A 214 -2.53 15.00 16.24
C ASP A 214 -2.39 13.78 15.33
N ALA A 215 -2.95 12.64 15.72
CA ALA A 215 -3.05 11.46 14.87
C ALA A 215 -3.87 11.73 13.59
N THR A 216 -4.91 12.57 13.67
CA THR A 216 -5.70 12.97 12.49
C THR A 216 -4.88 13.82 11.52
N LYS A 217 -4.09 14.77 12.02
CA LYS A 217 -3.19 15.60 11.18
C LYS A 217 -2.09 14.75 10.54
N GLU A 218 -1.54 13.80 11.28
CA GLU A 218 -0.55 12.87 10.76
C GLU A 218 -1.12 12.00 9.62
N ALA A 219 -2.33 11.46 9.81
CA ALA A 219 -3.00 10.67 8.78
C ALA A 219 -3.33 11.50 7.53
N GLU A 220 -3.75 12.77 7.69
CA GLU A 220 -3.97 13.69 6.57
C GLU A 220 -2.67 14.00 5.82
N ARG A 221 -1.58 14.22 6.55
CA ARG A 221 -0.25 14.42 5.95
C ARG A 221 0.20 13.18 5.17
N ALA A 222 0.05 11.99 5.76
CA ALA A 222 0.40 10.75 5.10
C ALA A 222 -0.38 10.54 3.79
N LEU A 223 -1.67 10.88 3.76
CA LEU A 223 -2.48 10.85 2.54
C LEU A 223 -1.95 11.87 1.50
N ALA A 224 -1.65 13.10 1.91
CA ALA A 224 -1.12 14.12 1.03
C ALA A 224 0.23 13.71 0.42
N ASP A 225 1.12 13.12 1.22
CA ASP A 225 2.44 12.66 0.78
C ASP A 225 2.33 11.45 -0.16
N ALA A 226 1.42 10.51 0.11
CA ALA A 226 1.12 9.39 -0.79
C ALA A 226 0.60 9.87 -2.16
N VAL A 227 -0.32 10.84 -2.17
CA VAL A 227 -0.82 11.45 -3.40
C VAL A 227 0.31 12.15 -4.16
N ARG A 228 1.17 12.90 -3.45
CA ARG A 228 2.32 13.60 -4.06
C ARG A 228 3.28 12.63 -4.73
N LEU A 229 3.60 11.53 -4.06
CA LEU A 229 4.44 10.48 -4.62
C LEU A 229 3.79 9.85 -5.87
N CYS A 230 2.51 9.51 -5.81
CA CYS A 230 1.80 8.91 -6.94
C CYS A 230 1.80 9.83 -8.18
N ARG A 231 1.76 11.15 -8.01
CA ARG A 231 1.79 12.14 -9.12
C ARG A 231 3.08 12.11 -9.95
N GLU A 232 4.16 11.59 -9.41
CA GLU A 232 5.44 11.44 -10.13
C GLU A 232 5.37 10.37 -11.23
N PHE A 233 4.29 9.61 -11.31
CA PHE A 233 4.16 8.46 -12.21
C PHE A 233 2.98 8.62 -13.17
N PRO A 234 3.11 8.16 -14.42
CA PRO A 234 2.06 8.25 -15.43
C PRO A 234 0.81 7.44 -15.08
N GLU A 235 0.94 6.46 -14.18
CA GLU A 235 -0.16 5.65 -13.65
C GLU A 235 -1.07 6.41 -12.68
N TYR A 236 -0.70 7.62 -12.27
CA TYR A 236 -1.42 8.41 -11.27
C TYR A 236 -2.93 8.50 -11.47
N PRO A 237 -3.46 8.86 -12.67
CA PRO A 237 -4.90 8.97 -12.85
C PRO A 237 -5.61 7.63 -12.67
N ASP A 238 -4.97 6.53 -13.11
CA ASP A 238 -5.53 5.18 -12.97
C ASP A 238 -5.53 4.72 -11.50
N VAL A 239 -4.43 4.98 -10.79
CA VAL A 239 -4.31 4.70 -9.35
C VAL A 239 -5.40 5.41 -8.55
N VAL A 240 -5.58 6.72 -8.75
CA VAL A 240 -6.58 7.52 -8.01
C VAL A 240 -7.99 7.00 -8.23
N VAL A 241 -8.38 6.78 -9.49
CA VAL A 241 -9.74 6.31 -9.79
C VAL A 241 -9.96 4.86 -9.35
N SER A 242 -8.93 4.02 -9.40
CA SER A 242 -9.00 2.65 -8.89
C SER A 242 -9.25 2.64 -7.37
N VAL A 243 -8.59 3.51 -6.62
CA VAL A 243 -8.82 3.68 -5.18
C VAL A 243 -10.23 4.21 -4.92
N ALA A 244 -10.65 5.25 -5.62
CA ALA A 244 -12.01 5.81 -5.47
C ALA A 244 -13.10 4.75 -5.69
N ARG A 245 -12.92 3.85 -6.67
CA ARG A 245 -13.89 2.76 -6.94
C ARG A 245 -13.92 1.67 -5.88
N LYS A 246 -12.88 1.53 -5.07
CA LYS A 246 -12.76 0.52 -4.01
C LYS A 246 -13.19 1.05 -2.64
N THR A 247 -13.42 2.38 -2.52
CA THR A 247 -13.77 3.06 -1.28
C THR A 247 -15.20 3.60 -1.31
N ASP A 248 -15.75 3.87 -0.12
CA ASP A 248 -17.08 4.48 -0.01
C ASP A 248 -17.06 5.91 -0.59
N SER A 249 -18.14 6.30 -1.24
CA SER A 249 -18.27 7.65 -1.80
C SER A 249 -18.17 8.77 -0.74
N ARG A 250 -18.38 8.45 0.53
CA ARG A 250 -18.18 9.37 1.67
C ARG A 250 -16.71 9.74 1.88
N GLU A 251 -15.78 8.90 1.45
CA GLU A 251 -14.34 9.11 1.57
C GLU A 251 -13.76 9.91 0.40
N TRP A 252 -14.49 10.00 -0.71
CA TRP A 252 -14.04 10.69 -1.92
C TRP A 252 -13.67 12.17 -1.70
N PRO A 253 -14.41 12.97 -0.92
CA PRO A 253 -14.00 14.36 -0.66
C PRO A 253 -12.61 14.46 -0.02
N ALA A 254 -12.25 13.55 0.87
CA ALA A 254 -10.93 13.50 1.49
C ALA A 254 -9.84 13.14 0.46
N LEU A 255 -10.09 12.15 -0.39
CA LEU A 255 -9.16 11.77 -1.45
C LEU A 255 -8.96 12.91 -2.45
N PHE A 256 -10.05 13.47 -2.99
CA PHE A 256 -9.98 14.48 -4.06
C PHE A 256 -9.56 15.87 -3.58
N LYS A 257 -9.64 16.15 -2.26
CA LYS A 257 -8.99 17.32 -1.64
C LYS A 257 -7.49 17.37 -1.95
N HIS A 258 -6.83 16.23 -1.95
CA HIS A 258 -5.39 16.11 -2.21
C HIS A 258 -5.08 15.69 -3.65
N ALA A 259 -5.89 14.82 -4.23
CA ALA A 259 -5.70 14.34 -5.60
C ALA A 259 -6.03 15.38 -6.67
N GLY A 260 -6.85 16.38 -6.36
CA GLY A 260 -7.26 17.42 -7.28
C GLY A 260 -8.65 17.18 -7.87
N ASP A 261 -9.06 18.06 -8.77
CA ASP A 261 -10.38 18.04 -9.38
C ASP A 261 -10.60 16.77 -10.23
N PRO A 262 -11.62 15.95 -9.92
CA PRO A 262 -11.89 14.73 -10.66
C PRO A 262 -12.28 14.97 -12.13
N ALA A 263 -12.91 16.12 -12.46
CA ALA A 263 -13.22 16.46 -13.84
C ALA A 263 -11.95 16.75 -14.65
N LEU A 264 -10.98 17.44 -14.03
CA LEU A 264 -9.68 17.69 -14.67
C LEU A 264 -8.89 16.39 -14.85
N LEU A 265 -8.89 15.51 -13.87
CA LEU A 265 -8.22 14.21 -13.95
C LEU A 265 -8.84 13.33 -15.04
N GLN A 266 -10.16 13.35 -15.18
CA GLN A 266 -10.90 12.69 -16.26
C GLN A 266 -10.50 13.23 -17.63
N ALA A 267 -10.48 14.56 -17.80
CA ALA A 267 -10.10 15.20 -19.06
C ALA A 267 -8.65 14.90 -19.44
N ASN A 268 -7.73 14.92 -18.48
CA ASN A 268 -6.32 14.57 -18.68
C ASN A 268 -6.16 13.11 -19.11
N ALA A 269 -6.88 12.18 -18.47
CA ALA A 269 -6.87 10.76 -18.85
C ALA A 269 -7.43 10.57 -20.27
N LEU A 270 -8.49 11.30 -20.65
CA LEU A 270 -9.05 11.27 -21.99
C LEU A 270 -8.06 11.80 -23.02
N ALA A 271 -7.42 12.95 -22.76
CA ALA A 271 -6.40 13.55 -23.63
C ALA A 271 -5.19 12.62 -23.81
N ALA A 272 -4.77 11.92 -22.76
CA ALA A 272 -3.73 10.89 -22.80
C ALA A 272 -4.18 9.60 -23.52
N GLY A 273 -5.43 9.52 -23.96
CA GLY A 273 -5.96 8.35 -24.65
C GLY A 273 -6.30 7.15 -23.75
N GLN A 274 -6.28 7.34 -22.44
CA GLN A 274 -6.63 6.34 -21.43
C GLN A 274 -8.16 6.25 -21.26
N LEU A 275 -8.87 5.81 -22.32
CA LEU A 275 -10.33 5.83 -22.37
C LEU A 275 -11.01 5.09 -21.22
N ARG A 276 -10.42 3.96 -20.78
CA ARG A 276 -10.97 3.17 -19.69
C ARG A 276 -10.86 3.91 -18.35
N THR A 277 -9.72 4.51 -18.09
CA THR A 277 -9.47 5.35 -16.91
C THR A 277 -10.40 6.56 -16.91
N ALA A 278 -10.52 7.27 -18.04
CA ALA A 278 -11.44 8.40 -18.18
C ALA A 278 -12.91 8.00 -17.91
N ALA A 279 -13.34 6.83 -18.42
CA ALA A 279 -14.69 6.31 -18.15
C ALA A 279 -14.91 5.96 -16.67
N CYS A 280 -13.88 5.47 -15.98
CA CYS A 280 -13.97 5.17 -14.55
C CYS A 280 -14.19 6.42 -13.68
N TYR A 281 -13.69 7.59 -14.11
CA TYR A 281 -13.94 8.85 -13.42
C TYR A 281 -15.37 9.36 -13.50
N LEU A 282 -16.17 8.94 -14.48
CA LEU A 282 -17.51 9.49 -14.74
C LEU A 282 -18.41 9.42 -13.52
N LEU A 283 -18.39 8.29 -12.79
CA LEU A 283 -19.19 8.14 -11.57
C LEU A 283 -18.76 9.12 -10.47
N VAL A 284 -17.46 9.40 -10.37
CA VAL A 284 -16.91 10.32 -9.38
C VAL A 284 -17.28 11.75 -9.75
N VAL A 285 -17.15 12.13 -11.02
CA VAL A 285 -17.52 13.47 -11.55
C VAL A 285 -19.02 13.71 -11.37
N ASP A 286 -19.85 12.72 -11.70
CA ASP A 286 -21.31 12.79 -11.52
C ASP A 286 -21.70 13.09 -10.06
N LYS A 287 -21.06 12.41 -9.11
CA LYS A 287 -21.40 12.56 -7.68
C LYS A 287 -20.74 13.76 -6.98
N LEU A 288 -19.49 14.09 -7.31
CA LEU A 288 -18.73 15.13 -6.60
C LEU A 288 -18.84 16.51 -7.26
N VAL A 289 -19.04 16.57 -8.59
CA VAL A 289 -19.12 17.84 -9.32
C VAL A 289 -20.57 18.16 -9.66
N SER A 290 -21.12 17.51 -10.66
CA SER A 290 -22.56 17.56 -10.99
C SER A 290 -22.90 16.53 -12.08
N ALA A 291 -24.18 16.15 -12.14
CA ALA A 291 -24.71 15.26 -13.16
C ALA A 291 -24.56 15.84 -14.60
N ASP A 292 -24.69 17.17 -14.76
CA ASP A 292 -24.53 17.82 -16.06
C ASP A 292 -23.10 17.76 -16.58
N VAL A 293 -22.10 17.94 -15.68
CA VAL A 293 -20.68 17.80 -16.03
C VAL A 293 -20.35 16.34 -16.32
N GLY A 294 -20.88 15.41 -15.52
CA GLY A 294 -20.74 13.98 -15.74
C GLY A 294 -21.30 13.51 -17.08
N ALA A 295 -22.47 14.02 -17.48
CA ALA A 295 -23.08 13.69 -18.76
C ALA A 295 -22.26 14.22 -19.96
N LYS A 296 -21.74 15.46 -19.87
CA LYS A 296 -20.84 16.02 -20.91
C LYS A 296 -19.56 15.21 -21.03
N ALA A 297 -18.93 14.92 -19.90
CA ALA A 297 -17.72 14.09 -19.88
C ALA A 297 -17.97 12.70 -20.47
N ALA A 298 -19.13 12.09 -20.19
CA ALA A 298 -19.51 10.80 -20.74
C ALA A 298 -19.71 10.85 -22.27
N ASP A 299 -20.30 11.92 -22.81
CA ASP A 299 -20.45 12.13 -24.26
C ASP A 299 -19.08 12.24 -24.96
N GLU A 300 -18.13 12.98 -24.34
CA GLU A 300 -16.76 13.10 -24.87
C GLU A 300 -16.04 11.74 -24.90
N VAL A 301 -16.11 10.98 -23.81
CA VAL A 301 -15.51 9.63 -23.75
C VAL A 301 -16.19 8.69 -24.73
N LEU A 302 -17.52 8.79 -24.90
CA LEU A 302 -18.28 8.00 -25.86
C LEU A 302 -17.84 8.26 -27.30
N ARG A 303 -17.69 9.52 -27.69
CA ARG A 303 -17.20 9.90 -29.04
C ARG A 303 -15.79 9.34 -29.28
N ALA A 304 -14.87 9.54 -28.33
CA ALA A 304 -13.51 9.02 -28.44
C ALA A 304 -13.45 7.48 -28.46
N ALA A 305 -14.37 6.80 -27.77
CA ALA A 305 -14.49 5.35 -27.79
C ALA A 305 -15.03 4.83 -29.14
N LEU A 306 -15.99 5.54 -29.74
CA LEU A 306 -16.51 5.24 -31.09
C LEU A 306 -15.44 5.42 -32.17
N GLU A 307 -14.72 6.53 -32.15
CA GLU A 307 -13.59 6.80 -33.08
C GLU A 307 -12.53 5.70 -33.04
N ARG A 308 -12.23 5.22 -31.83
CA ARG A 308 -11.23 4.14 -31.62
C ARG A 308 -11.82 2.73 -31.69
N ARG A 309 -13.07 2.58 -32.10
CA ARG A 309 -13.80 1.31 -32.26
C ARG A 309 -13.84 0.44 -30.99
N ARG A 310 -13.88 1.08 -29.81
CA ARG A 310 -13.94 0.39 -28.52
C ARG A 310 -15.39 0.07 -28.13
N TYR A 311 -16.07 -0.75 -28.93
CA TYR A 311 -17.51 -1.02 -28.81
C TYR A 311 -17.97 -1.59 -27.47
N GLY A 312 -17.13 -2.38 -26.77
CA GLY A 312 -17.45 -2.84 -25.42
C GLY A 312 -17.62 -1.67 -24.44
N LEU A 313 -16.69 -0.71 -24.46
CA LEU A 313 -16.77 0.51 -23.65
C LEU A 313 -17.95 1.40 -24.05
N VAL A 314 -18.23 1.51 -25.35
CA VAL A 314 -19.40 2.23 -25.87
C VAL A 314 -20.70 1.69 -25.26
N GLY A 315 -20.87 0.37 -25.22
CA GLY A 315 -22.05 -0.25 -24.60
C GLY A 315 -22.18 0.05 -23.08
N GLU A 316 -21.07 0.15 -22.36
CA GLU A 316 -21.07 0.54 -20.96
C GLU A 316 -21.45 2.01 -20.76
N LEU A 317 -20.92 2.90 -21.59
CA LEU A 317 -21.19 4.34 -21.55
C LEU A 317 -22.64 4.67 -21.91
N VAL A 318 -23.19 3.99 -22.91
CA VAL A 318 -24.62 4.15 -23.28
C VAL A 318 -25.51 3.73 -22.10
N ARG A 319 -25.20 2.63 -21.43
CA ARG A 319 -25.93 2.23 -20.22
C ARG A 319 -25.81 3.23 -19.08
N PHE A 320 -24.64 3.84 -18.90
CA PHE A 320 -24.42 4.90 -17.91
C PHE A 320 -25.29 6.13 -18.21
N LEU A 321 -25.29 6.62 -19.46
CA LEU A 321 -26.07 7.77 -19.90
C LEU A 321 -27.60 7.51 -19.90
N ALA A 322 -28.02 6.27 -20.11
CA ALA A 322 -29.44 5.89 -20.06
C ALA A 322 -29.99 5.73 -18.63
N ARG A 323 -29.15 5.71 -17.62
CA ARG A 323 -29.50 5.46 -16.21
C ARG A 323 -30.53 6.42 -15.65
N PRO A 324 -30.42 7.76 -15.82
CA PRO A 324 -31.43 8.71 -15.35
C PRO A 324 -32.80 8.47 -15.95
N ALA A 325 -32.84 8.16 -17.24
CA ALA A 325 -34.10 7.90 -17.95
C ALA A 325 -34.82 6.64 -17.46
N VAL A 326 -34.04 5.60 -17.09
CA VAL A 326 -34.58 4.35 -16.54
C VAL A 326 -35.08 4.56 -15.11
N GLU A 327 -34.32 5.29 -14.29
CA GLU A 327 -34.72 5.61 -12.90
C GLU A 327 -35.99 6.47 -12.87
N ASP A 328 -36.11 7.48 -13.75
CA ASP A 328 -37.31 8.31 -13.89
C ASP A 328 -38.51 7.51 -14.43
N ALA A 329 -38.29 6.57 -15.33
CA ALA A 329 -39.34 5.70 -15.83
C ALA A 329 -39.83 4.74 -14.73
N ALA A 330 -38.94 4.18 -13.95
CA ALA A 330 -39.25 3.32 -12.82
C ALA A 330 -40.01 4.09 -11.72
N ALA A 331 -39.55 5.31 -11.37
CA ALA A 331 -40.23 6.18 -10.41
C ALA A 331 -41.66 6.55 -10.86
N ARG A 332 -41.83 6.87 -12.15
CA ARG A 332 -43.16 7.13 -12.75
C ARG A 332 -44.07 5.90 -12.74
N ALA A 333 -43.52 4.72 -13.02
CA ALA A 333 -44.26 3.45 -12.95
C ALA A 333 -44.69 3.13 -11.53
N ALA A 334 -43.79 3.32 -10.54
CA ALA A 334 -44.09 3.13 -9.12
C ALA A 334 -45.19 4.06 -8.62
N ARG A 335 -45.16 5.37 -9.00
CA ARG A 335 -46.20 6.34 -8.68
C ARG A 335 -47.55 5.94 -9.27
N ARG A 336 -47.60 5.52 -10.54
CA ARG A 336 -48.84 5.03 -11.20
C ARG A 336 -49.39 3.77 -10.50
N SER A 337 -48.53 2.87 -10.09
CA SER A 337 -48.96 1.66 -9.35
C SER A 337 -49.52 1.97 -7.97
N ALA A 338 -48.91 2.93 -7.24
CA ALA A 338 -49.41 3.38 -5.95
C ALA A 338 -50.76 4.09 -6.06
N GLU A 339 -50.95 4.92 -7.10
CA GLU A 339 -52.21 5.62 -7.36
C GLU A 339 -53.33 4.63 -7.75
N LYS A 340 -53.02 3.60 -8.56
CA LYS A 340 -53.94 2.54 -8.91
C LYS A 340 -54.39 1.71 -7.70
N LYS A 341 -53.46 1.48 -6.75
CA LYS A 341 -53.77 0.79 -5.50
C LYS A 341 -54.67 1.62 -4.57
N ARG A 342 -54.50 2.95 -4.56
CA ARG A 342 -55.32 3.91 -3.79
C ARG A 342 -56.74 4.06 -4.35
N ARG A 343 -56.97 3.87 -5.67
CA ARG A 343 -58.30 3.94 -6.30
C ARG A 343 -59.10 2.64 -6.19
N ARG A 344 -58.48 1.53 -5.73
CA ARG A 344 -59.12 0.22 -5.60
C ARG A 344 -59.40 -0.18 -4.15
N GLY A 345 -58.94 0.54 -3.13
CA GLY A 345 -59.32 0.46 -1.74
C GLY A 345 -60.22 1.60 -1.34
#